data_09afb2ba8d0509a04b5f7b2d8ab42ad5
#
_entry.id   09afb2ba8d0509a04b5f7b2d8ab42ad5
#
_cell.length_a   1.000
_cell.length_b   1.000
_cell.length_c   1.000
_cell.angle_alpha   90.00
_cell.angle_beta   90.00
_cell.angle_gamma   90.00
#
_symmetry.space_group_name_H-M   'P 1'
#
loop_
_entity.id
_entity.type
_entity.pdbx_description
1 polymer ?
#
loop_
_entity_poly.entity_id
_entity_poly.type
_entity_poly.pdbx_seq_one_letter_code
_entity_poly.pdbx_strand_id
1 'polypeptide(L)'
;MKQIIYVTIFTVALLSLGRQQSVAQNADAAAEQEVRQTIKKYRTALLQKDAATLEQIWTDDYTFTNGAGETHTKAERLAHLKSGATSLDSISEAEDMKVRIHGNVAVVTSRVTIKGQYSGKQASGQYRSINVWVKGAAGWQLIANQLTPVTAK
;
A
#
# COMPACT_ATOMS: atom_id res chain seq x y z
N MET A 1 -49.06 30.87 5.52
CA MET A 1 -48.45 30.19 4.35
C MET A 1 -46.94 30.36 4.19
N LYS A 2 -46.27 31.33 4.84
CA LYS A 2 -44.80 31.52 4.70
C LYS A 2 -43.90 30.56 5.58
N GLN A 3 -44.46 29.93 6.62
CA GLN A 3 -43.66 29.05 7.50
C GLN A 3 -43.50 27.63 7.00
N ILE A 4 -44.36 27.14 6.11
CA ILE A 4 -44.29 25.76 5.59
C ILE A 4 -43.17 25.58 4.56
N ILE A 5 -42.77 26.64 3.87
CA ILE A 5 -41.73 26.59 2.83
C ILE A 5 -40.33 26.41 3.43
N TYR A 6 -40.08 26.94 4.61
CA TYR A 6 -38.72 26.82 5.26
C TYR A 6 -38.46 25.41 5.80
N VAL A 7 -39.47 24.69 6.26
CA VAL A 7 -39.31 23.33 6.79
C VAL A 7 -38.98 22.33 5.68
N THR A 8 -39.56 22.51 4.48
CA THR A 8 -39.37 21.61 3.34
C THR A 8 -37.98 21.76 2.73
N ILE A 9 -37.40 22.96 2.72
CA ILE A 9 -36.03 23.22 2.21
C ILE A 9 -34.99 22.62 3.13
N PHE A 10 -35.20 22.66 4.46
CA PHE A 10 -34.24 22.15 5.44
C PHE A 10 -34.18 20.62 5.45
N THR A 11 -35.29 19.93 5.21
CA THR A 11 -35.36 18.46 5.14
C THR A 11 -34.70 17.88 3.87
N VAL A 12 -34.79 18.58 2.74
CA VAL A 12 -34.15 18.13 1.49
C VAL A 12 -32.61 18.28 1.56
N ALA A 13 -32.12 19.34 2.22
CA ALA A 13 -30.68 19.54 2.40
C ALA A 13 -30.02 18.48 3.31
N LEU A 14 -30.70 18.00 4.35
CA LEU A 14 -30.21 16.94 5.24
C LEU A 14 -30.16 15.57 4.56
N LEU A 15 -31.11 15.27 3.66
CA LEU A 15 -31.14 14.01 2.89
C LEU A 15 -30.04 13.94 1.83
N SER A 16 -29.61 15.07 1.27
CA SER A 16 -28.53 15.11 0.27
C SER A 16 -27.15 14.93 0.89
N LEU A 17 -26.91 15.45 2.09
CA LEU A 17 -25.65 15.28 2.84
C LEU A 17 -25.43 13.82 3.27
N GLY A 18 -26.46 13.12 3.71
CA GLY A 18 -26.36 11.71 4.10
C GLY A 18 -26.02 10.77 2.93
N ARG A 19 -26.51 11.07 1.72
CA ARG A 19 -26.21 10.28 0.52
C ARG A 19 -24.77 10.47 0.03
N GLN A 20 -24.22 11.68 0.11
CA GLN A 20 -22.83 11.94 -0.28
C GLN A 20 -21.82 11.24 0.63
N GLN A 21 -22.07 11.21 1.95
CA GLN A 21 -21.20 10.50 2.89
C GLN A 21 -21.20 8.98 2.65
N SER A 22 -22.35 8.37 2.38
CA SER A 22 -22.43 6.93 2.13
C SER A 22 -21.76 6.52 0.80
N VAL A 23 -21.82 7.35 -0.24
CA VAL A 23 -21.16 7.09 -1.52
C VAL A 23 -19.63 7.20 -1.38
N ALA A 24 -19.11 8.20 -0.68
CA ALA A 24 -17.68 8.37 -0.41
C ALA A 24 -17.14 7.19 0.42
N GLN A 25 -17.84 6.80 1.47
CA GLN A 25 -17.45 5.69 2.34
C GLN A 25 -17.41 4.34 1.60
N ASN A 26 -18.38 4.10 0.70
CA ASN A 26 -18.38 2.91 -0.15
C ASN A 26 -17.24 2.92 -1.18
N ALA A 27 -16.89 4.09 -1.73
CA ALA A 27 -15.76 4.23 -2.65
C ALA A 27 -14.43 3.95 -1.95
N ASP A 28 -14.24 4.45 -0.73
CA ASP A 28 -13.04 4.20 0.07
C ASP A 28 -12.91 2.72 0.46
N ALA A 29 -14.02 2.07 0.82
CA ALA A 29 -14.03 0.63 1.12
C ALA A 29 -13.67 -0.22 -0.11
N ALA A 30 -14.17 0.13 -1.29
CA ALA A 30 -13.81 -0.52 -2.54
C ALA A 30 -12.32 -0.31 -2.87
N ALA A 31 -11.82 0.92 -2.74
CA ALA A 31 -10.41 1.26 -2.94
C ALA A 31 -9.49 0.51 -1.97
N GLU A 32 -9.88 0.37 -0.70
CA GLU A 32 -9.15 -0.43 0.28
C GLU A 32 -9.01 -1.89 -0.16
N GLN A 33 -10.09 -2.51 -0.64
CA GLN A 33 -10.07 -3.89 -1.14
C GLN A 33 -9.14 -4.05 -2.35
N GLU A 34 -9.17 -3.12 -3.30
CA GLU A 34 -8.27 -3.12 -4.44
C GLU A 34 -6.79 -3.03 -4.00
N VAL A 35 -6.47 -2.14 -3.05
CA VAL A 35 -5.11 -2.01 -2.49
C VAL A 35 -4.67 -3.31 -1.82
N ARG A 36 -5.53 -3.94 -1.00
CA ARG A 36 -5.25 -5.23 -0.36
C ARG A 36 -4.96 -6.34 -1.37
N GLN A 37 -5.72 -6.40 -2.46
CA GLN A 37 -5.47 -7.37 -3.55
C GLN A 37 -4.13 -7.09 -4.25
N THR A 38 -3.81 -5.82 -4.50
CA THR A 38 -2.54 -5.42 -5.12
C THR A 38 -1.35 -5.74 -4.21
N ILE A 39 -1.48 -5.56 -2.89
CA ILE A 39 -0.46 -5.97 -1.91
C ILE A 39 -0.23 -7.47 -1.95
N LYS A 40 -1.28 -8.27 -2.04
CA LYS A 40 -1.15 -9.73 -2.18
C LYS A 40 -0.39 -10.10 -3.46
N LYS A 41 -0.75 -9.51 -4.60
CA LYS A 41 -0.05 -9.69 -5.89
C LYS A 41 1.43 -9.29 -5.77
N TYR A 42 1.71 -8.14 -5.18
CA TYR A 42 3.06 -7.62 -4.95
C TYR A 42 3.94 -8.60 -4.14
N ARG A 43 3.41 -9.13 -3.03
CA ARG A 43 4.14 -10.09 -2.19
C ARG A 43 4.41 -11.40 -2.91
N THR A 44 3.41 -11.91 -3.64
CA THR A 44 3.59 -13.10 -4.47
C THR A 44 4.68 -12.89 -5.51
N ALA A 45 4.68 -11.75 -6.21
CA ALA A 45 5.70 -11.41 -7.19
C ALA A 45 7.11 -11.29 -6.57
N LEU A 46 7.23 -10.74 -5.36
CA LEU A 46 8.51 -10.70 -4.64
C LEU A 46 9.03 -12.11 -4.31
N LEU A 47 8.17 -13.00 -3.78
CA LEU A 47 8.55 -14.36 -3.42
C LEU A 47 8.92 -15.20 -4.65
N GLN A 48 8.22 -14.98 -5.77
CA GLN A 48 8.46 -15.67 -7.03
C GLN A 48 9.58 -15.04 -7.89
N LYS A 49 10.14 -13.90 -7.44
CA LYS A 49 11.12 -13.09 -8.20
C LYS A 49 10.57 -12.67 -9.59
N ASP A 50 9.27 -12.45 -9.68
CA ASP A 50 8.59 -12.04 -10.91
C ASP A 50 8.86 -10.55 -11.18
N ALA A 51 10.00 -10.30 -11.84
CA ALA A 51 10.45 -8.95 -12.16
C ALA A 51 9.46 -8.22 -13.10
N ALA A 52 8.78 -8.93 -14.01
CA ALA A 52 7.84 -8.32 -14.94
C ALA A 52 6.59 -7.77 -14.22
N THR A 53 6.03 -8.55 -13.27
CA THR A 53 4.93 -8.08 -12.44
C THR A 53 5.35 -6.93 -11.53
N LEU A 54 6.56 -6.99 -10.94
CA LEU A 54 7.06 -5.93 -10.07
C LEU A 54 7.33 -4.63 -10.83
N GLU A 55 7.81 -4.73 -12.07
CA GLU A 55 8.01 -3.56 -12.95
C GLU A 55 6.71 -2.80 -13.24
N GLN A 56 5.58 -3.50 -13.34
CA GLN A 56 4.24 -2.91 -13.50
C GLN A 56 3.69 -2.33 -12.20
N ILE A 57 3.96 -2.98 -11.06
CA ILE A 57 3.48 -2.55 -9.75
C ILE A 57 4.22 -1.32 -9.23
N TRP A 58 5.53 -1.21 -9.49
CA TRP A 58 6.32 -0.06 -9.05
C TRP A 58 6.19 1.10 -10.05
N THR A 59 5.98 2.32 -9.54
CA THR A 59 6.07 3.53 -10.37
C THR A 59 7.50 3.74 -10.88
N ASP A 60 7.70 4.59 -11.88
CA ASP A 60 9.05 4.83 -12.42
C ASP A 60 9.96 5.54 -11.41
N ASP A 61 9.38 6.35 -10.53
CA ASP A 61 10.05 7.06 -9.43
C ASP A 61 10.00 6.29 -8.10
N TYR A 62 9.66 4.99 -8.14
CA TYR A 62 9.59 4.15 -6.95
C TYR A 62 10.89 4.16 -6.14
N THR A 63 10.74 4.25 -4.81
CA THR A 63 11.84 4.15 -3.85
C THR A 63 11.57 3.10 -2.78
N PHE A 64 12.63 2.40 -2.39
CA PHE A 64 12.60 1.45 -1.28
C PHE A 64 13.71 1.78 -0.28
N THR A 65 13.35 2.02 0.98
CA THR A 65 14.30 2.13 2.08
C THR A 65 14.28 0.85 2.91
N ASN A 66 15.41 0.15 2.93
CA ASN A 66 15.55 -1.10 3.68
C ASN A 66 15.75 -0.88 5.19
N GLY A 67 15.80 -1.97 5.97
CA GLY A 67 16.00 -1.90 7.42
C GLY A 67 17.35 -1.39 7.88
N ALA A 68 18.33 -1.25 6.98
CA ALA A 68 19.63 -0.64 7.25
C ALA A 68 19.68 0.87 6.92
N GLY A 69 18.55 1.43 6.40
CA GLY A 69 18.45 2.84 6.00
C GLY A 69 18.95 3.10 4.58
N GLU A 70 19.31 2.06 3.80
CA GLU A 70 19.74 2.21 2.41
C GLU A 70 18.52 2.38 1.51
N THR A 71 18.56 3.40 0.62
CA THR A 71 17.49 3.67 -0.34
C THR A 71 17.86 3.17 -1.72
N HIS A 72 16.94 2.48 -2.37
CA HIS A 72 17.11 1.88 -3.69
C HIS A 72 16.00 2.34 -4.64
N THR A 73 16.36 2.58 -5.88
CA THR A 73 15.45 2.89 -6.99
C THR A 73 14.78 1.63 -7.54
N LYS A 74 13.76 1.79 -8.39
CA LYS A 74 13.13 0.72 -9.16
C LYS A 74 14.16 -0.11 -9.93
N ALA A 75 15.07 0.55 -10.65
CA ALA A 75 16.07 -0.11 -11.47
C ALA A 75 17.03 -0.98 -10.64
N GLU A 76 17.55 -0.46 -9.52
CA GLU A 76 18.41 -1.21 -8.61
C GLU A 76 17.68 -2.40 -7.99
N ARG A 77 16.41 -2.22 -7.60
CA ARG A 77 15.60 -3.30 -7.04
C ARG A 77 15.38 -4.43 -8.04
N LEU A 78 15.08 -4.11 -9.30
CA LEU A 78 14.95 -5.10 -10.38
C LEU A 78 16.29 -5.80 -10.66
N ALA A 79 17.41 -5.08 -10.65
CA ALA A 79 18.73 -5.67 -10.81
C ALA A 79 19.07 -6.64 -9.65
N HIS A 80 18.78 -6.28 -8.40
CA HIS A 80 18.98 -7.15 -7.24
C HIS A 80 18.12 -8.42 -7.28
N LEU A 81 16.89 -8.35 -7.82
CA LEU A 81 16.04 -9.53 -8.02
C LEU A 81 16.62 -10.46 -9.09
N LYS A 82 17.03 -9.89 -10.23
CA LYS A 82 17.59 -10.64 -11.37
C LYS A 82 18.92 -11.32 -11.02
N SER A 83 19.78 -10.67 -10.24
CA SER A 83 21.06 -11.20 -9.79
C SER A 83 20.95 -12.19 -8.62
N GLY A 84 19.76 -12.30 -8.00
CA GLY A 84 19.57 -13.08 -6.77
C GLY A 84 20.07 -12.39 -5.48
N ALA A 85 20.58 -11.16 -5.56
CA ALA A 85 20.97 -10.38 -4.37
C ALA A 85 19.75 -10.08 -3.46
N THR A 86 18.54 -10.01 -4.03
CA THR A 86 17.30 -10.06 -3.28
C THR A 86 16.62 -11.41 -3.51
N SER A 87 16.45 -12.17 -2.42
CA SER A 87 15.76 -13.46 -2.41
C SER A 87 15.01 -13.61 -1.10
N LEU A 88 13.69 -13.71 -1.20
CA LEU A 88 12.82 -13.84 -0.04
C LEU A 88 12.23 -15.23 0.01
N ASP A 89 12.38 -15.90 1.16
CA ASP A 89 11.83 -17.23 1.41
C ASP A 89 10.39 -17.12 1.91
N SER A 90 10.12 -16.12 2.73
CA SER A 90 8.77 -15.83 3.22
C SER A 90 8.58 -14.36 3.59
N ILE A 91 7.34 -13.90 3.43
CA ILE A 91 6.82 -12.64 3.95
C ILE A 91 5.50 -12.97 4.64
N SER A 92 5.46 -12.91 5.96
CA SER A 92 4.22 -13.05 6.73
C SER A 92 3.83 -11.71 7.34
N GLU A 93 2.54 -11.40 7.30
CA GLU A 93 1.98 -10.18 7.85
C GLU A 93 1.32 -10.47 9.17
N ALA A 94 1.52 -9.58 10.14
CA ALA A 94 0.72 -9.57 11.35
C ALA A 94 -0.68 -9.00 11.05
N GLU A 95 -1.66 -9.32 11.88
CA GLU A 95 -3.06 -8.89 11.73
C GLU A 95 -3.28 -7.37 11.85
N ASP A 96 -2.21 -6.58 12.10
CA ASP A 96 -2.27 -5.13 12.34
C ASP A 96 -2.17 -4.27 11.07
N MET A 97 -2.38 -4.84 9.87
CA MET A 97 -2.37 -4.06 8.63
C MET A 97 -3.50 -3.05 8.59
N LYS A 98 -3.14 -1.76 8.49
CA LYS A 98 -4.06 -0.64 8.34
C LYS A 98 -3.87 -0.02 6.95
N VAL A 99 -4.97 0.11 6.22
CA VAL A 99 -5.04 0.83 4.94
C VAL A 99 -5.81 2.11 5.15
N ARG A 100 -5.27 3.23 4.71
CA ARG A 100 -5.92 4.55 4.76
C ARG A 100 -5.96 5.11 3.36
N ILE A 101 -7.16 5.39 2.88
CA ILE A 101 -7.41 5.95 1.55
C ILE A 101 -7.52 7.46 1.65
N HIS A 102 -6.85 8.17 0.75
CA HIS A 102 -6.88 9.62 0.60
C HIS A 102 -6.99 9.97 -0.89
N GLY A 103 -8.20 9.91 -1.42
CA GLY A 103 -8.45 10.07 -2.86
C GLY A 103 -7.76 8.98 -3.68
N ASN A 104 -6.79 9.35 -4.50
CA ASN A 104 -6.01 8.41 -5.31
C ASN A 104 -4.71 7.92 -4.61
N VAL A 105 -4.53 8.21 -3.33
CA VAL A 105 -3.37 7.75 -2.54
C VAL A 105 -3.84 6.83 -1.43
N ALA A 106 -3.10 5.73 -1.22
CA ALA A 106 -3.28 4.85 -0.07
C ALA A 106 -1.98 4.75 0.73
N VAL A 107 -2.09 4.94 2.05
CA VAL A 107 -1.00 4.72 3.01
C VAL A 107 -1.29 3.44 3.77
N VAL A 108 -0.39 2.47 3.64
CA VAL A 108 -0.51 1.16 4.29
C VAL A 108 0.59 0.98 5.31
N THR A 109 0.21 0.68 6.55
CA THR A 109 1.15 0.35 7.62
C THR A 109 0.87 -1.04 8.14
N SER A 110 1.92 -1.81 8.37
CA SER A 110 1.79 -3.17 8.92
C SER A 110 3.05 -3.60 9.67
N ARG A 111 2.94 -4.68 10.43
CA ARG A 111 4.08 -5.44 10.92
C ARG A 111 4.27 -6.63 10.00
N VAL A 112 5.49 -6.84 9.52
CA VAL A 112 5.84 -7.98 8.66
C VAL A 112 6.98 -8.76 9.27
N THR A 113 6.95 -10.07 9.12
CA THR A 113 8.10 -10.93 9.38
C THR A 113 8.64 -11.39 8.03
N ILE A 114 9.92 -11.13 7.79
CA ILE A 114 10.61 -11.46 6.54
C ILE A 114 11.66 -12.51 6.85
N LYS A 115 11.82 -13.50 5.95
CA LYS A 115 12.97 -14.39 5.89
C LYS A 115 13.58 -14.30 4.50
N GLY A 116 14.91 -14.15 4.44
CA GLY A 116 15.63 -14.03 3.19
C GLY A 116 16.71 -12.96 3.23
N GLN A 117 17.03 -12.42 2.06
CA GLN A 117 18.04 -11.36 1.92
C GLN A 117 17.55 -10.22 1.01
N TYR A 118 18.02 -9.01 1.31
CA TYR A 118 17.91 -7.81 0.48
C TYR A 118 19.29 -7.28 0.13
N SER A 119 19.53 -7.05 -1.17
CA SER A 119 20.79 -6.48 -1.65
C SER A 119 22.01 -7.25 -1.15
N GLY A 120 21.92 -8.60 -1.10
CA GLY A 120 22.96 -9.48 -0.62
C GLY A 120 23.17 -9.53 0.90
N LYS A 121 22.39 -8.77 1.68
CA LYS A 121 22.47 -8.76 3.14
C LYS A 121 21.29 -9.51 3.76
N GLN A 122 21.56 -10.24 4.84
CA GLN A 122 20.53 -10.94 5.60
C GLN A 122 19.47 -9.96 6.09
N ALA A 123 18.19 -10.25 5.78
CA ALA A 123 17.05 -9.41 6.12
C ALA A 123 15.98 -10.18 6.92
N SER A 124 16.35 -11.27 7.58
CA SER A 124 15.43 -12.05 8.40
C SER A 124 15.11 -11.33 9.72
N GLY A 125 13.83 -11.12 9.99
CA GLY A 125 13.39 -10.43 11.22
C GLY A 125 11.99 -9.85 11.11
N GLN A 126 11.60 -9.14 12.16
CA GLN A 126 10.36 -8.37 12.19
C GLN A 126 10.61 -6.91 11.82
N TYR A 127 9.70 -6.35 11.04
CA TYR A 127 9.77 -4.95 10.60
C TYR A 127 8.41 -4.27 10.74
N ARG A 128 8.42 -2.97 11.03
CA ARG A 128 7.34 -2.06 10.67
C ARG A 128 7.51 -1.66 9.23
N SER A 129 6.45 -1.82 8.44
CA SER A 129 6.42 -1.44 7.04
C SER A 129 5.48 -0.26 6.85
N ILE A 130 5.91 0.71 6.04
CA ILE A 130 5.05 1.72 5.47
C ILE A 130 5.14 1.64 3.95
N ASN A 131 3.99 1.60 3.28
CA ASN A 131 3.88 1.58 1.83
C ASN A 131 2.97 2.73 1.40
N VAL A 132 3.38 3.49 0.41
CA VAL A 132 2.57 4.53 -0.22
C VAL A 132 2.23 4.08 -1.64
N TRP A 133 0.92 3.97 -1.89
CA TRP A 133 0.36 3.54 -3.16
C TRP A 133 -0.34 4.72 -3.83
N VAL A 134 -0.27 4.81 -5.15
CA VAL A 134 -0.97 5.79 -5.97
C VAL A 134 -1.82 5.09 -7.02
N LYS A 135 -3.05 5.53 -7.20
CA LYS A 135 -3.98 4.99 -8.22
C LYS A 135 -3.87 5.83 -9.49
N GLY A 136 -3.39 5.22 -10.55
CA GLY A 136 -3.33 5.76 -11.90
C GLY A 136 -4.19 4.97 -12.88
N ALA A 137 -3.98 5.17 -14.18
CA ALA A 137 -4.68 4.45 -15.24
C ALA A 137 -4.39 2.93 -15.22
N ALA A 138 -3.20 2.52 -14.76
CA ALA A 138 -2.80 1.13 -14.62
C ALA A 138 -3.29 0.47 -13.31
N GLY A 139 -4.08 1.17 -12.50
CA GLY A 139 -4.50 0.74 -11.17
C GLY A 139 -3.58 1.24 -10.05
N TRP A 140 -3.56 0.54 -8.92
CA TRP A 140 -2.73 0.92 -7.78
C TRP A 140 -1.26 0.51 -8.01
N GLN A 141 -0.37 1.49 -7.92
CA GLN A 141 1.08 1.30 -8.03
C GLN A 141 1.79 1.78 -6.76
N LEU A 142 2.89 1.11 -6.40
CA LEU A 142 3.70 1.43 -5.23
C LEU A 142 4.73 2.49 -5.60
N ILE A 143 4.69 3.64 -4.92
CA ILE A 143 5.62 4.75 -5.12
C ILE A 143 6.74 4.77 -4.07
N ALA A 144 6.44 4.35 -2.84
CA ALA A 144 7.44 4.29 -1.78
C ALA A 144 7.17 3.13 -0.82
N ASN A 145 8.24 2.48 -0.39
CA ASN A 145 8.20 1.47 0.66
C ASN A 145 9.38 1.65 1.62
N GLN A 146 9.11 1.57 2.91
CA GLN A 146 10.13 1.61 3.95
C GLN A 146 9.94 0.48 4.95
N LEU A 147 11.04 -0.12 5.37
CA LEU A 147 11.11 -1.09 6.46
C LEU A 147 11.91 -0.51 7.62
N THR A 148 11.35 -0.61 8.82
CA THR A 148 12.03 -0.24 10.08
C THR A 148 12.13 -1.50 10.95
N PRO A 149 13.34 -1.94 11.35
CA PRO A 149 13.50 -3.11 12.21
C PRO A 149 12.74 -2.95 13.53
N VAL A 150 12.10 -4.02 13.99
CA VAL A 150 11.53 -4.09 15.33
C VAL A 150 12.54 -4.77 16.21
N THR A 151 13.22 -4.00 17.06
CA THR A 151 14.11 -4.55 18.09
C THR A 151 13.29 -5.11 19.25
N ALA A 152 13.58 -6.34 19.67
CA ALA A 152 13.04 -6.86 20.93
C ALA A 152 13.53 -5.95 22.08
N LYS A 153 12.60 -5.56 22.95
CA LYS A 153 12.95 -4.89 24.22
C LYS A 153 13.41 -5.91 25.21
#